data_13269fc6154469a61800f597e799d0da
#
_entry.id   13269fc6154469a61800f597e799d0da
#
_cell.length_a   1.000
_cell.length_b   1.000
_cell.length_c   1.000
_cell.angle_alpha   90.00
_cell.angle_beta   90.00
_cell.angle_gamma   90.00
#
_symmetry.space_group_name_H-M   'P 1'
#
loop_
_entity.id
_entity.type
_entity.pdbx_description
1 polymer ?
#
loop_
_entity_poly.entity_id
_entity_poly.type
_entity_poly.pdbx_seq_one_letter_code
_entity_poly.pdbx_strand_id
1 'polypeptide(L)'
;MRGDLFVTTKLWNDDIRAYRGKEAFQESLDRLGMDYVDLYLIHWPADVWQQAWDDLQEIYASGRAKAIGVSNFQPHHLADLLKNSDVTPAVDQIESSPQFTNQPLVDELSAKGIATEAYSPLGGTGGDLLAIPELAEIGAKYGKSAAQTVIRWHIQRGVVVLPKSTHADRIRQNIDVFDFVLSDDDMAAISAMDTGKRNSADPDNFDF
;
A
#
# COMPACT_ATOMS: atom_id res chain seq x y z
N MET A 1 14.43 4.66 -18.99
CA MET A 1 15.13 5.81 -18.35
C MET A 1 14.53 6.02 -16.98
N ARG A 2 15.14 6.78 -16.05
CA ARG A 2 14.62 7.02 -14.67
C ARG A 2 13.16 7.55 -14.69
N GLY A 3 12.84 8.44 -15.64
CA GLY A 3 11.51 9.03 -15.76
C GLY A 3 10.39 8.07 -16.17
N ASP A 4 10.71 6.84 -16.57
CA ASP A 4 9.73 5.82 -16.95
C ASP A 4 9.32 4.94 -15.74
N LEU A 5 9.96 5.16 -14.58
CA LEU A 5 9.74 4.39 -13.35
C LEU A 5 9.09 5.26 -12.29
N PHE A 6 8.08 4.70 -11.62
CA PHE A 6 7.56 5.24 -10.36
C PHE A 6 8.23 4.50 -9.22
N VAL A 7 9.07 5.18 -8.45
CA VAL A 7 9.89 4.59 -7.39
C VAL A 7 9.40 5.04 -6.04
N THR A 8 9.03 4.09 -5.20
CA THR A 8 8.63 4.30 -3.81
C THR A 8 9.67 3.71 -2.87
N THR A 9 10.04 4.44 -1.83
CA THR A 9 10.77 3.90 -0.68
C THR A 9 10.17 4.42 0.62
N LYS A 10 10.64 3.90 1.76
CA LYS A 10 10.05 4.19 3.07
C LYS A 10 11.10 4.48 4.13
N LEU A 11 10.74 5.32 5.08
CA LEU A 11 11.49 5.57 6.31
C LEU A 11 11.18 4.48 7.33
N TRP A 12 12.20 3.78 7.80
CA TRP A 12 12.04 2.69 8.76
C TRP A 12 11.94 3.18 10.21
N ASN A 13 11.34 2.36 11.06
CA ASN A 13 10.99 2.69 12.45
C ASN A 13 12.20 3.09 13.32
N ASP A 14 13.35 2.42 13.15
CA ASP A 14 14.55 2.76 13.92
C ASP A 14 15.06 4.16 13.60
N ASP A 15 14.99 4.57 12.33
CA ASP A 15 15.37 5.92 11.92
C ASP A 15 14.34 6.96 12.37
N ILE A 16 13.06 6.60 12.43
CA ILE A 16 12.00 7.46 13.02
C ILE A 16 12.30 7.71 14.48
N ARG A 17 12.49 6.65 15.29
CA ARG A 17 12.80 6.77 16.73
C ARG A 17 14.13 7.48 17.01
N ALA A 18 15.08 7.39 16.09
CA ALA A 18 16.38 8.05 16.18
C ALA A 18 16.39 9.50 15.64
N TYR A 19 15.24 10.03 15.19
CA TYR A 19 15.13 11.38 14.59
C TYR A 19 16.05 11.58 13.37
N ARG A 20 16.20 10.54 12.52
CA ARG A 20 17.12 10.52 11.37
C ARG A 20 16.40 10.55 10.02
N GLY A 21 15.21 11.15 9.95
CA GLY A 21 14.38 11.09 8.75
C GLY A 21 15.11 11.58 7.48
N LYS A 22 15.83 12.68 7.56
CA LYS A 22 16.55 13.27 6.41
C LYS A 22 17.80 12.47 6.03
N GLU A 23 18.58 12.02 7.02
CA GLU A 23 19.76 11.19 6.79
C GLU A 23 19.40 9.85 6.17
N ALA A 24 18.38 9.17 6.71
CA ALA A 24 17.88 7.91 6.19
C ALA A 24 17.30 8.04 4.75
N PHE A 25 16.72 9.19 4.44
CA PHE A 25 16.30 9.49 3.08
C PHE A 25 17.50 9.61 2.13
N GLN A 26 18.54 10.35 2.52
CA GLN A 26 19.78 10.46 1.72
C GLN A 26 20.42 9.09 1.51
N GLU A 27 20.56 8.29 2.57
CA GLU A 27 21.07 6.92 2.48
C GLU A 27 20.24 6.04 1.53
N SER A 28 18.90 6.24 1.50
CA SER A 28 18.01 5.52 0.58
C SER A 28 18.29 5.92 -0.87
N LEU A 29 18.48 7.20 -1.16
CA LEU A 29 18.84 7.67 -2.51
C LEU A 29 20.20 7.14 -2.94
N ASP A 30 21.19 7.14 -2.05
CA ASP A 30 22.53 6.62 -2.33
C ASP A 30 22.50 5.13 -2.67
N ARG A 31 21.74 4.32 -1.89
CA ARG A 31 21.54 2.89 -2.16
C ARG A 31 20.80 2.63 -3.48
N LEU A 32 19.85 3.48 -3.84
CA LEU A 32 19.12 3.40 -5.09
C LEU A 32 19.91 3.93 -6.30
N GLY A 33 20.96 4.72 -6.07
CA GLY A 33 21.70 5.42 -7.12
C GLY A 33 20.83 6.45 -7.83
N MET A 34 20.00 7.19 -7.08
CA MET A 34 19.01 8.13 -7.61
C MET A 34 19.09 9.48 -6.93
N ASP A 35 18.71 10.54 -7.65
CA ASP A 35 18.68 11.91 -7.12
C ASP A 35 17.33 12.24 -6.47
N TYR A 36 16.28 11.48 -6.81
CA TYR A 36 14.92 11.66 -6.29
C TYR A 36 14.14 10.34 -6.29
N VAL A 37 13.06 10.29 -5.50
CA VAL A 37 12.01 9.26 -5.59
C VAL A 37 10.66 9.89 -5.96
N ASP A 38 9.74 9.08 -6.46
CA ASP A 38 8.40 9.55 -6.80
C ASP A 38 7.52 9.60 -5.56
N LEU A 39 7.70 8.66 -4.62
CA LEU A 39 6.94 8.61 -3.38
C LEU A 39 7.85 8.19 -2.21
N TYR A 40 7.77 8.92 -1.10
CA TYR A 40 8.45 8.59 0.17
C TYR A 40 7.43 8.46 1.29
N LEU A 41 7.45 7.34 2.01
CA LEU A 41 6.47 7.01 3.03
C LEU A 41 7.09 6.87 4.42
N ILE A 42 6.37 7.27 5.47
CA ILE A 42 6.57 6.71 6.81
C ILE A 42 6.12 5.25 6.77
N HIS A 43 6.96 4.30 7.24
CA HIS A 43 6.66 2.87 7.09
C HIS A 43 5.62 2.37 8.10
N TRP A 44 5.69 2.86 9.35
CA TRP A 44 4.75 2.58 10.44
C TRP A 44 4.58 3.81 11.31
N PRO A 45 3.45 3.97 12.01
CA PRO A 45 3.25 5.05 12.97
C PRO A 45 4.02 4.79 14.28
N ALA A 46 5.35 4.62 14.16
CA ALA A 46 6.24 4.42 15.30
C ALA A 46 6.28 5.65 16.20
N ASP A 47 6.76 5.49 17.44
CA ASP A 47 6.92 6.62 18.35
C ASP A 47 7.63 7.79 17.68
N VAL A 48 7.15 9.00 17.93
CA VAL A 48 7.65 10.28 17.37
C VAL A 48 7.49 10.42 15.85
N TRP A 49 6.59 9.68 15.21
CA TRP A 49 6.32 9.77 13.77
C TRP A 49 5.94 11.20 13.31
N GLN A 50 5.40 12.04 14.19
CA GLN A 50 5.07 13.43 13.87
C GLN A 50 6.30 14.21 13.43
N GLN A 51 7.44 14.05 14.14
CA GLN A 51 8.70 14.66 13.73
C GLN A 51 9.21 14.10 12.39
N ALA A 52 9.03 12.80 12.16
CA ALA A 52 9.36 12.20 10.86
C ALA A 52 8.50 12.78 9.74
N TRP A 53 7.22 13.10 10.01
CA TRP A 53 6.37 13.76 9.02
C TRP A 53 6.87 15.16 8.67
N ASP A 54 7.37 15.94 9.65
CA ASP A 54 8.00 17.23 9.40
C ASP A 54 9.23 17.09 8.50
N ASP A 55 10.09 16.09 8.75
CA ASP A 55 11.22 15.78 7.88
C ASP A 55 10.78 15.43 6.44
N LEU A 56 9.71 14.64 6.28
CA LEU A 56 9.15 14.30 4.98
C LEU A 56 8.63 15.56 4.25
N GLN A 57 7.98 16.49 4.95
CA GLN A 57 7.53 17.75 4.35
C GLN A 57 8.70 18.59 3.83
N GLU A 58 9.81 18.68 4.56
CA GLU A 58 11.02 19.37 4.09
C GLU A 58 11.65 18.68 2.87
N ILE A 59 11.70 17.33 2.86
CA ILE A 59 12.16 16.53 1.72
C ILE A 59 11.27 16.80 0.49
N TYR A 60 9.97 16.83 0.67
CA TYR A 60 8.99 17.14 -0.38
C TYR A 60 9.20 18.58 -0.91
N ALA A 61 9.33 19.57 -0.04
CA ALA A 61 9.58 20.96 -0.42
C ALA A 61 10.89 21.13 -1.19
N SER A 62 11.89 20.30 -0.93
CA SER A 62 13.15 20.28 -1.69
C SER A 62 13.01 19.71 -3.11
N GLY A 63 11.88 19.06 -3.44
CA GLY A 63 11.62 18.42 -4.72
C GLY A 63 12.31 17.05 -4.89
N ARG A 64 12.94 16.51 -3.86
CA ARG A 64 13.65 15.22 -3.89
C ARG A 64 12.73 14.02 -3.66
N ALA A 65 11.56 14.22 -3.07
CA ALA A 65 10.41 13.33 -3.16
C ALA A 65 9.30 14.09 -3.91
N LYS A 66 8.70 13.46 -4.93
CA LYS A 66 7.63 14.09 -5.72
C LYS A 66 6.30 14.04 -5.02
N ALA A 67 6.10 13.08 -4.13
CA ALA A 67 4.99 12.94 -3.22
C ALA A 67 5.48 12.34 -1.90
N ILE A 68 4.74 12.61 -0.83
CA ILE A 68 4.96 12.01 0.48
C ILE A 68 3.66 11.38 0.99
N GLY A 69 3.79 10.37 1.81
CA GLY A 69 2.65 9.67 2.38
C GLY A 69 3.05 8.83 3.59
N VAL A 70 2.13 7.99 3.98
CA VAL A 70 2.26 7.16 5.17
C VAL A 70 1.98 5.69 4.83
N SER A 71 2.27 4.81 5.76
CA SER A 71 1.90 3.42 5.66
C SER A 71 1.48 2.91 7.04
N ASN A 72 0.43 2.07 7.07
CA ASN A 72 -0.14 1.49 8.29
C ASN A 72 -0.80 2.50 9.25
N PHE A 73 -1.10 3.71 8.77
CA PHE A 73 -1.81 4.68 9.60
C PHE A 73 -3.28 4.27 9.77
N GLN A 74 -3.77 4.39 11.00
CA GLN A 74 -5.17 4.15 11.37
C GLN A 74 -5.92 5.49 11.42
N PRO A 75 -7.28 5.50 11.50
CA PRO A 75 -8.07 6.72 11.51
C PRO A 75 -7.60 7.77 12.52
N HIS A 76 -7.21 7.38 13.72
CA HIS A 76 -6.74 8.30 14.74
C HIS A 76 -5.37 8.91 14.44
N HIS A 77 -4.44 8.13 13.81
CA HIS A 77 -3.15 8.65 13.35
C HIS A 77 -3.37 9.71 12.27
N LEU A 78 -4.25 9.41 11.29
CA LEU A 78 -4.60 10.36 10.22
C LEU A 78 -5.27 11.62 10.77
N ALA A 79 -6.16 11.48 11.75
CA ALA A 79 -6.81 12.62 12.39
C ALA A 79 -5.79 13.52 13.10
N ASP A 80 -4.80 12.94 13.80
CA ASP A 80 -3.72 13.70 14.44
C ASP A 80 -2.82 14.38 13.40
N LEU A 81 -2.43 13.66 12.33
CA LEU A 81 -1.61 14.21 11.25
C LEU A 81 -2.29 15.40 10.58
N LEU A 82 -3.53 15.22 10.13
CA LEU A 82 -4.29 16.25 9.39
C LEU A 82 -4.64 17.47 10.25
N LYS A 83 -4.71 17.32 11.57
CA LYS A 83 -4.92 18.44 12.50
C LYS A 83 -3.67 19.32 12.64
N ASN A 84 -2.48 18.71 12.51
CA ASN A 84 -1.20 19.34 12.83
C ASN A 84 -0.34 19.62 11.59
N SER A 85 -0.83 19.35 10.38
CA SER A 85 -0.10 19.54 9.12
C SER A 85 -0.99 20.12 8.04
N ASP A 86 -0.45 21.07 7.27
CA ASP A 86 -1.09 21.62 6.07
C ASP A 86 -0.90 20.72 4.83
N VAL A 87 -0.03 19.73 4.92
CA VAL A 87 0.23 18.76 3.84
C VAL A 87 -0.55 17.49 4.11
N THR A 88 -1.49 17.17 3.21
CA THR A 88 -2.21 15.89 3.22
C THR A 88 -1.31 14.80 2.63
N PRO A 89 -1.20 13.61 3.26
CA PRO A 89 -0.52 12.47 2.65
C PRO A 89 -1.12 12.14 1.28
N ALA A 90 -0.26 11.94 0.27
CA ALA A 90 -0.74 11.53 -1.05
C ALA A 90 -1.28 10.09 -1.02
N VAL A 91 -0.71 9.26 -0.16
CA VAL A 91 -0.99 7.81 -0.05
C VAL A 91 -1.00 7.39 1.41
N ASP A 92 -1.88 6.45 1.76
CA ASP A 92 -1.67 5.53 2.87
C ASP A 92 -1.58 4.10 2.33
N GLN A 93 -0.42 3.46 2.55
CA GLN A 93 -0.18 2.09 2.13
C GLN A 93 -0.54 1.12 3.26
N ILE A 94 -1.60 0.36 3.10
CA ILE A 94 -2.20 -0.49 4.16
C ILE A 94 -2.26 -1.96 3.75
N GLU A 95 -2.37 -2.85 4.72
CA GLU A 95 -2.75 -4.23 4.43
C GLU A 95 -4.18 -4.27 3.87
N SER A 96 -4.34 -4.87 2.70
CA SER A 96 -5.67 -5.18 2.17
C SER A 96 -5.61 -6.41 1.27
N SER A 97 -6.56 -7.34 1.50
CA SER A 97 -6.77 -8.56 0.72
C SER A 97 -8.25 -8.95 0.81
N PRO A 98 -8.75 -9.92 0.03
CA PRO A 98 -10.11 -10.43 0.19
C PRO A 98 -10.45 -10.91 1.60
N GLN A 99 -9.48 -11.46 2.36
CA GLN A 99 -9.70 -11.92 3.74
C GLN A 99 -9.58 -10.80 4.78
N PHE A 100 -9.05 -9.66 4.40
CA PHE A 100 -8.95 -8.44 5.19
C PHE A 100 -9.13 -7.24 4.28
N THR A 101 -10.37 -6.91 3.96
CA THR A 101 -10.70 -5.87 2.97
C THR A 101 -10.31 -4.46 3.44
N ASN A 102 -10.31 -4.24 4.76
CA ASN A 102 -10.05 -2.96 5.38
C ASN A 102 -10.95 -1.82 4.82
N GLN A 103 -12.17 -2.19 4.36
CA GLN A 103 -13.05 -1.29 3.62
C GLN A 103 -13.36 0.03 4.37
N PRO A 104 -13.62 0.04 5.69
CA PRO A 104 -13.89 1.30 6.39
C PRO A 104 -12.72 2.30 6.28
N LEU A 105 -11.47 1.82 6.37
CA LEU A 105 -10.30 2.69 6.21
C LEU A 105 -10.12 3.13 4.74
N VAL A 106 -10.36 2.24 3.77
CA VAL A 106 -10.34 2.60 2.34
C VAL A 106 -11.33 3.71 2.03
N ASP A 107 -12.54 3.61 2.57
CA ASP A 107 -13.59 4.63 2.37
C ASP A 107 -13.20 5.97 3.02
N GLU A 108 -12.63 5.92 4.22
CA GLU A 108 -12.15 7.11 4.92
C GLU A 108 -11.01 7.81 4.16
N LEU A 109 -10.02 7.05 3.68
CA LEU A 109 -8.92 7.57 2.87
C LEU A 109 -9.45 8.24 1.60
N SER A 110 -10.35 7.56 0.89
CA SER A 110 -10.99 8.10 -0.32
C SER A 110 -11.73 9.40 -0.04
N ALA A 111 -12.49 9.49 1.05
CA ALA A 111 -13.20 10.69 1.44
C ALA A 111 -12.28 11.88 1.76
N LYS A 112 -11.03 11.60 2.16
CA LYS A 112 -9.99 12.60 2.44
C LYS A 112 -9.10 12.92 1.23
N GLY A 113 -9.33 12.27 0.08
CA GLY A 113 -8.50 12.44 -1.12
C GLY A 113 -7.11 11.78 -1.00
N ILE A 114 -6.95 10.83 -0.08
CA ILE A 114 -5.74 10.05 0.13
C ILE A 114 -5.86 8.74 -0.67
N ALA A 115 -4.91 8.46 -1.55
CA ALA A 115 -4.92 7.21 -2.31
C ALA A 115 -4.59 6.02 -1.39
N THR A 116 -5.30 4.92 -1.56
CA THR A 116 -5.00 3.67 -0.88
C THR A 116 -4.07 2.82 -1.73
N GLU A 117 -2.97 2.36 -1.16
CA GLU A 117 -2.15 1.28 -1.72
C GLU A 117 -2.28 0.02 -0.86
N ALA A 118 -2.53 -1.13 -1.50
CA ALA A 118 -2.62 -2.41 -0.81
C ALA A 118 -1.29 -3.17 -0.86
N TYR A 119 -0.67 -3.38 0.30
CA TYR A 119 0.39 -4.37 0.43
C TYR A 119 -0.20 -5.74 0.83
N SER A 120 0.57 -6.81 0.59
CA SER A 120 0.13 -8.21 0.78
C SER A 120 -1.24 -8.54 0.11
N PRO A 121 -1.53 -8.01 -1.09
CA PRO A 121 -2.87 -8.10 -1.69
C PRO A 121 -3.28 -9.55 -2.00
N LEU A 122 -2.31 -10.43 -2.15
CA LEU A 122 -2.50 -11.85 -2.47
C LEU A 122 -2.39 -12.76 -1.22
N GLY A 123 -2.60 -12.21 -0.01
CA GLY A 123 -2.61 -12.96 1.24
C GLY A 123 -1.24 -13.10 1.93
N GLY A 124 -0.21 -12.38 1.46
CA GLY A 124 1.11 -12.39 2.08
C GLY A 124 1.89 -13.70 1.88
N THR A 125 2.93 -13.91 2.70
CA THR A 125 3.77 -15.12 2.62
C THR A 125 3.12 -16.26 3.40
N GLY A 126 2.81 -17.37 2.71
CA GLY A 126 2.23 -18.58 3.34
C GLY A 126 0.73 -18.51 3.55
N GLY A 127 0.05 -17.51 2.99
CA GLY A 127 -1.41 -17.44 3.04
C GLY A 127 -2.10 -18.40 2.05
N ASP A 128 -3.27 -18.89 2.43
CA ASP A 128 -4.08 -19.82 1.63
C ASP A 128 -5.07 -19.10 0.70
N LEU A 129 -4.99 -17.78 0.60
CA LEU A 129 -5.95 -16.97 -0.16
C LEU A 129 -6.13 -17.47 -1.60
N LEU A 130 -5.03 -17.69 -2.30
CA LEU A 130 -5.08 -18.12 -3.71
C LEU A 130 -5.49 -19.59 -3.89
N ALA A 131 -5.59 -20.37 -2.81
CA ALA A 131 -6.10 -21.73 -2.79
C ALA A 131 -7.62 -21.79 -2.57
N ILE A 132 -8.28 -20.66 -2.30
CA ILE A 132 -9.74 -20.60 -2.17
C ILE A 132 -10.38 -20.94 -3.52
N PRO A 133 -11.17 -22.04 -3.61
CA PRO A 133 -11.71 -22.52 -4.90
C PRO A 133 -12.59 -21.47 -5.60
N GLU A 134 -13.35 -20.72 -4.84
CA GLU A 134 -14.27 -19.69 -5.35
C GLU A 134 -13.53 -18.57 -6.13
N LEU A 135 -12.32 -18.19 -5.72
CA LEU A 135 -11.50 -17.23 -6.48
C LEU A 135 -11.08 -17.78 -7.85
N ALA A 136 -10.77 -19.07 -7.91
CA ALA A 136 -10.46 -19.74 -9.18
C ALA A 136 -11.71 -19.89 -10.06
N GLU A 137 -12.86 -20.21 -9.47
CA GLU A 137 -14.15 -20.31 -10.17
C GLU A 137 -14.57 -18.95 -10.76
N ILE A 138 -14.45 -17.86 -9.98
CA ILE A 138 -14.70 -16.51 -10.48
C ILE A 138 -13.75 -16.19 -11.62
N GLY A 139 -12.44 -16.41 -11.43
CA GLY A 139 -11.43 -16.13 -12.46
C GLY A 139 -11.69 -16.89 -13.76
N ALA A 140 -12.13 -18.14 -13.68
CA ALA A 140 -12.43 -18.98 -14.86
C ALA A 140 -13.50 -18.38 -15.76
N LYS A 141 -14.47 -17.62 -15.22
CA LYS A 141 -15.49 -16.90 -16.01
C LYS A 141 -14.86 -15.91 -16.99
N TYR A 142 -13.69 -15.38 -16.67
CA TYR A 142 -12.95 -14.37 -17.42
C TYR A 142 -11.69 -14.91 -18.08
N GLY A 143 -11.40 -16.22 -17.96
CA GLY A 143 -10.16 -16.84 -18.45
C GLY A 143 -8.92 -16.38 -17.66
N LYS A 144 -9.07 -15.99 -16.39
CA LYS A 144 -8.03 -15.45 -15.52
C LYS A 144 -7.76 -16.35 -14.31
N SER A 145 -6.57 -16.22 -13.74
CA SER A 145 -6.18 -16.90 -12.50
C SER A 145 -6.79 -16.22 -11.26
N ALA A 146 -6.82 -16.92 -10.12
CA ALA A 146 -7.22 -16.36 -8.83
C ALA A 146 -6.42 -15.10 -8.47
N ALA A 147 -5.10 -15.07 -8.75
CA ALA A 147 -4.27 -13.89 -8.50
C ALA A 147 -4.72 -12.68 -9.34
N GLN A 148 -4.95 -12.88 -10.64
CA GLN A 148 -5.45 -11.83 -11.53
C GLN A 148 -6.84 -11.33 -11.10
N THR A 149 -7.70 -12.24 -10.65
CA THR A 149 -9.03 -11.91 -10.10
C THR A 149 -8.92 -10.98 -8.89
N VAL A 150 -8.06 -11.32 -7.93
CA VAL A 150 -7.83 -10.49 -6.73
C VAL A 150 -7.22 -9.13 -7.09
N ILE A 151 -6.24 -9.09 -7.99
CA ILE A 151 -5.65 -7.84 -8.45
C ILE A 151 -6.72 -6.94 -9.10
N ARG A 152 -7.55 -7.51 -9.98
CA ARG A 152 -8.64 -6.78 -10.63
C ARG A 152 -9.67 -6.26 -9.65
N TRP A 153 -10.02 -7.06 -8.64
CA TRP A 153 -10.92 -6.65 -7.55
C TRP A 153 -10.40 -5.42 -6.81
N HIS A 154 -9.10 -5.35 -6.46
CA HIS A 154 -8.51 -4.16 -5.86
C HIS A 154 -8.63 -2.94 -6.77
N ILE A 155 -8.27 -3.10 -8.06
CA ILE A 155 -8.33 -2.01 -9.04
C ILE A 155 -9.76 -1.46 -9.16
N GLN A 156 -10.77 -2.31 -9.19
CA GLN A 156 -12.18 -1.88 -9.28
C GLN A 156 -12.69 -1.20 -8.00
N ARG A 157 -12.05 -1.44 -6.85
CA ARG A 157 -12.29 -0.70 -5.61
C ARG A 157 -11.57 0.65 -5.56
N GLY A 158 -10.81 1.03 -6.60
CA GLY A 158 -9.99 2.25 -6.59
C GLY A 158 -8.72 2.12 -5.75
N VAL A 159 -8.28 0.90 -5.44
CA VAL A 159 -7.09 0.62 -4.63
C VAL A 159 -5.91 0.29 -5.54
N VAL A 160 -4.80 0.98 -5.35
CA VAL A 160 -3.53 0.64 -6.01
C VAL A 160 -2.99 -0.64 -5.37
N VAL A 161 -2.61 -1.62 -6.20
CA VAL A 161 -2.25 -2.95 -5.72
C VAL A 161 -0.78 -3.24 -5.97
N LEU A 162 -0.08 -3.75 -4.95
CA LEU A 162 1.36 -4.00 -4.96
C LEU A 162 1.68 -5.52 -4.90
N PRO A 163 1.39 -6.30 -5.96
CA PRO A 163 1.67 -7.72 -5.98
C PRO A 163 3.16 -7.97 -6.25
N LYS A 164 3.82 -8.71 -5.35
CA LYS A 164 5.23 -9.08 -5.49
C LYS A 164 5.38 -10.50 -6.05
N SER A 165 6.25 -10.67 -7.01
CA SER A 165 6.71 -12.00 -7.45
C SER A 165 8.18 -12.00 -7.83
N THR A 166 8.83 -13.17 -7.69
CA THR A 166 10.18 -13.46 -8.20
C THR A 166 10.14 -14.32 -9.48
N HIS A 167 8.95 -14.71 -9.94
CA HIS A 167 8.74 -15.55 -11.12
C HIS A 167 8.29 -14.68 -12.30
N ALA A 168 9.04 -14.68 -13.38
CA ALA A 168 8.79 -13.85 -14.57
C ALA A 168 7.36 -14.02 -15.14
N ASP A 169 6.83 -15.24 -15.18
CA ASP A 169 5.49 -15.49 -15.70
C ASP A 169 4.40 -14.92 -14.80
N ARG A 170 4.57 -15.00 -13.47
CA ARG A 170 3.63 -14.38 -12.51
C ARG A 170 3.70 -12.86 -12.59
N ILE A 171 4.89 -12.27 -12.81
CA ILE A 171 5.02 -10.81 -13.01
C ILE A 171 4.23 -10.37 -14.25
N ARG A 172 4.31 -11.12 -15.37
CA ARG A 172 3.53 -10.84 -16.57
C ARG A 172 2.03 -10.98 -16.32
N GLN A 173 1.61 -12.05 -15.62
CA GLN A 173 0.20 -12.26 -15.27
C GLN A 173 -0.35 -11.16 -14.36
N ASN A 174 0.43 -10.67 -13.39
CA ASN A 174 0.00 -9.64 -12.46
C ASN A 174 -0.35 -8.31 -13.16
N ILE A 175 0.27 -7.99 -14.30
CA ILE A 175 -0.07 -6.79 -15.10
C ILE A 175 -1.15 -7.05 -16.15
N ASP A 176 -1.43 -8.31 -16.49
CA ASP A 176 -2.46 -8.72 -17.47
C ASP A 176 -3.84 -8.79 -16.82
N VAL A 177 -4.36 -7.63 -16.38
CA VAL A 177 -5.60 -7.50 -15.59
C VAL A 177 -6.51 -6.36 -16.06
N PHE A 178 -6.19 -5.73 -17.21
CA PHE A 178 -6.92 -4.57 -17.71
C PHE A 178 -7.89 -4.88 -18.84
N ASP A 179 -7.91 -6.10 -19.32
CA ASP A 179 -8.72 -6.58 -20.46
C ASP A 179 -10.06 -7.20 -20.04
N PHE A 180 -10.38 -7.22 -18.76
CA PHE A 180 -11.65 -7.72 -18.24
C PHE A 180 -12.16 -6.88 -17.07
N VAL A 181 -13.45 -7.03 -16.76
CA VAL A 181 -14.12 -6.36 -15.63
C VAL A 181 -14.91 -7.40 -14.87
N LEU A 182 -14.71 -7.49 -13.56
CA LEU A 182 -15.53 -8.34 -12.67
C LEU A 182 -16.94 -7.76 -12.58
N SER A 183 -17.96 -8.62 -12.60
CA SER A 183 -19.35 -8.20 -12.36
C SER A 183 -19.54 -7.74 -10.91
N ASP A 184 -20.60 -6.97 -10.65
CA ASP A 184 -20.93 -6.53 -9.30
C ASP A 184 -21.16 -7.71 -8.33
N ASP A 185 -21.76 -8.81 -8.82
CA ASP A 185 -21.94 -10.03 -8.04
C ASP A 185 -20.60 -10.69 -7.68
N ASP A 186 -19.65 -10.75 -8.63
CA ASP A 186 -18.31 -11.30 -8.37
C ASP A 186 -17.49 -10.38 -7.43
N MET A 187 -17.62 -9.08 -7.58
CA MET A 187 -17.03 -8.11 -6.65
C MET A 187 -17.56 -8.28 -5.23
N ALA A 188 -18.89 -8.47 -5.09
CA ALA A 188 -19.52 -8.71 -3.80
C ALA A 188 -19.11 -10.06 -3.19
N ALA A 189 -19.05 -11.11 -4.00
CA ALA A 189 -18.62 -12.44 -3.56
C ALA A 189 -17.18 -12.42 -3.01
N ILE A 190 -16.26 -11.76 -3.71
CA ILE A 190 -14.86 -11.61 -3.24
C ILE A 190 -14.83 -10.78 -1.95
N SER A 191 -15.57 -9.69 -1.87
CA SER A 191 -15.61 -8.84 -0.67
C SER A 191 -16.22 -9.56 0.54
N ALA A 192 -17.13 -10.52 0.33
CA ALA A 192 -17.74 -11.33 1.38
C ALA A 192 -16.77 -12.36 2.00
N MET A 193 -15.58 -12.56 1.42
CA MET A 193 -14.53 -13.41 2.00
C MET A 193 -13.81 -12.74 3.19
N ASP A 194 -14.17 -11.51 3.54
CA ASP A 194 -13.57 -10.77 4.66
C ASP A 194 -13.82 -11.49 5.98
N THR A 195 -12.74 -11.82 6.66
CA THR A 195 -12.75 -12.44 7.99
C THR A 195 -12.28 -11.49 9.09
N GLY A 196 -11.88 -10.27 8.72
CA GLY A 196 -11.22 -9.32 9.61
C GLY A 196 -9.83 -9.75 10.08
N LYS A 197 -9.27 -10.81 9.49
CA LYS A 197 -7.98 -11.37 9.91
C LYS A 197 -6.82 -10.71 9.20
N ARG A 198 -6.00 -9.99 9.94
CA ARG A 198 -4.71 -9.46 9.48
C ARG A 198 -3.69 -10.60 9.30
N ASN A 199 -2.81 -10.44 8.31
CA ASN A 199 -1.60 -11.27 8.13
C ASN A 199 -0.34 -10.56 8.65
N SER A 200 -0.38 -9.23 8.74
CA SER A 200 0.69 -8.39 9.27
C SER A 200 0.42 -7.98 10.71
N ALA A 201 1.40 -7.34 11.36
CA ALA A 201 1.24 -6.79 12.69
C ALA A 201 0.10 -5.75 12.76
N ASP A 202 -0.47 -5.60 13.93
CA ASP A 202 -1.44 -4.55 14.22
C ASP A 202 -0.72 -3.20 14.34
N PRO A 203 -1.10 -2.18 13.54
CA PRO A 203 -0.48 -0.86 13.60
C PRO A 203 -0.58 -0.16 14.96
N ASP A 204 -1.50 -0.56 15.80
CA ASP A 204 -1.67 -0.02 17.16
C ASP A 204 -0.93 -0.86 18.22
N ASN A 205 -0.33 -2.00 17.81
CA ASN A 205 0.29 -2.97 18.71
C ASN A 205 1.48 -3.67 18.05
N PHE A 206 2.54 -2.93 17.73
CA PHE A 206 3.78 -3.49 17.20
C PHE A 206 4.99 -3.04 18.03
N ASP A 207 6.04 -3.85 18.05
CA ASP A 207 7.22 -3.68 18.92
C ASP A 207 8.57 -3.73 18.16
N PHE A 208 8.56 -3.62 16.82
CA PHE A 208 9.74 -3.64 15.95
C PHE A 208 10.05 -2.27 15.34
#